data_4696da74b4aaee013037e7f99eb8193b
#
_entry.id   4696da74b4aaee013037e7f99eb8193b
#
_cell.length_a   1.000
_cell.length_b   1.000
_cell.length_c   1.000
_cell.angle_alpha   90.00
_cell.angle_beta   90.00
_cell.angle_gamma   90.00
#
_symmetry.space_group_name_H-M   'P 1'
#
loop_
_entity.id
_entity.type
_entity.pdbx_description
1 polymer ?
#
loop_
_entity_poly.entity_id
_entity_poly.type
_entity_poly.pdbx_seq_one_letter_code
_entity_poly.pdbx_strand_id
1 'polypeptide(L)'
;MLRPYQQQASDSILTHWETHQSTMVVMPTGSGKTVLFADIVKRRLPGRALVLAHREELIFQARDKIQKFTGLECEIEMGELTASKSFWSTMPVVIATVQTLVSGRVRPRMEKFNPLDFSTIVIDESHHIVACSYLKILEYFKTNPDIKILGVTATPDRTDEEALGQVFDSVAFNYSITEAIGDGWLVPISCQMVSIAGLDFSSVRTTAGDLNGADLAAIMEAEEVCQGVCSATLDIIGDKQTIVFTPSVKHAEMACAIFNRHKAGIAEWVSGKTEKEARRKIMDNVVSGRTQILCNVGVATEGFDAPGVEVIVMARPTKSRALYAQMAGRATRPQAGLVDQFATATERRTAISSSKKPHAMLIDFVGNSGRHKLINGLDLLGGKYTEAERRVAKEIIADGDIHDIEDALEDARDAIIAKEMAEREMQKQLEEARKRKLVAKAKWTSSSINPFDAFDIRPVHPSVNQRHPLTSKQKDILRKQGIDPDKMSNDQAKQLLDEQFRRWNKDLCSVKQSALLNSHGYDGANMKRDDAKRIIDALAKNRWKKLPPEHQLSVARNRVTAKPIGKNEW
;
A
#
# COMPACT_ATOMS: atom_id res chain seq x y z
N MET A 1 -17.13 -9.83 17.68
CA MET A 1 -15.89 -10.63 17.80
C MET A 1 -14.86 -10.03 16.85
N LEU A 2 -13.59 -9.95 17.22
CA LEU A 2 -12.50 -9.51 16.33
C LEU A 2 -12.20 -10.59 15.28
N ARG A 3 -11.84 -10.17 14.07
CA ARG A 3 -11.25 -11.06 13.06
C ARG A 3 -9.83 -11.47 13.48
N PRO A 4 -9.29 -12.61 13.00
CA PRO A 4 -7.97 -13.09 13.44
C PRO A 4 -6.85 -12.06 13.36
N TYR A 5 -6.75 -11.34 12.24
CA TYR A 5 -5.73 -10.29 12.08
C TYR A 5 -5.96 -9.06 13.00
N GLN A 6 -7.22 -8.74 13.32
CA GLN A 6 -7.54 -7.68 14.27
C GLN A 6 -7.15 -8.09 15.69
N GLN A 7 -7.34 -9.35 16.04
CA GLN A 7 -6.90 -9.89 17.32
C GLN A 7 -5.38 -9.83 17.43
N GLN A 8 -4.65 -10.27 16.39
CA GLN A 8 -3.19 -10.15 16.33
C GLN A 8 -2.73 -8.71 16.47
N ALA A 9 -3.37 -7.78 15.76
CA ALA A 9 -3.06 -6.35 15.84
C ALA A 9 -3.30 -5.82 17.26
N SER A 10 -4.43 -6.18 17.89
CA SER A 10 -4.76 -5.75 19.25
C SER A 10 -3.74 -6.25 20.27
N ASP A 11 -3.35 -7.53 20.18
CA ASP A 11 -2.38 -8.13 21.08
C ASP A 11 -0.97 -7.53 20.88
N SER A 12 -0.59 -7.30 19.63
CA SER A 12 0.68 -6.65 19.28
C SER A 12 0.77 -5.20 19.79
N ILE A 13 -0.33 -4.42 19.72
CA ILE A 13 -0.38 -3.06 20.27
C ILE A 13 -0.08 -3.09 21.76
N LEU A 14 -0.73 -3.98 22.53
CA LEU A 14 -0.53 -4.07 23.97
C LEU A 14 0.91 -4.48 24.32
N THR A 15 1.48 -5.43 23.59
CA THR A 15 2.89 -5.84 23.77
C THR A 15 3.85 -4.70 23.47
N HIS A 16 3.65 -3.94 22.40
CA HIS A 16 4.49 -2.77 22.09
C HIS A 16 4.38 -1.68 23.18
N TRP A 17 3.22 -1.52 23.78
CA TRP A 17 3.02 -0.56 24.87
C TRP A 17 3.65 -0.95 26.19
N GLU A 18 4.16 -2.16 26.36
CA GLU A 18 4.98 -2.52 27.53
C GLU A 18 6.30 -1.74 27.56
N THR A 19 6.88 -1.47 26.37
CA THR A 19 8.19 -0.81 26.22
C THR A 19 8.13 0.58 25.58
N HIS A 20 7.02 0.92 24.91
CA HIS A 20 6.86 2.18 24.17
C HIS A 20 5.63 2.95 24.67
N GLN A 21 5.66 4.27 24.54
CA GLN A 21 4.51 5.12 24.86
C GLN A 21 3.56 5.26 23.67
N SER A 22 4.10 5.29 22.45
CA SER A 22 3.33 5.47 21.22
C SER A 22 3.62 4.36 20.21
N THR A 23 2.57 3.88 19.56
CA THR A 23 2.70 2.89 18.48
C THR A 23 1.70 3.16 17.36
N MET A 24 2.02 2.68 16.18
CA MET A 24 1.19 2.82 14.99
C MET A 24 0.76 1.46 14.45
N VAL A 25 -0.43 1.43 13.85
CA VAL A 25 -0.95 0.30 13.09
C VAL A 25 -1.28 0.76 11.68
N VAL A 26 -0.78 0.01 10.71
CA VAL A 26 -1.06 0.21 9.28
C VAL A 26 -2.01 -0.89 8.83
N MET A 27 -3.21 -0.51 8.38
CA MET A 27 -4.22 -1.45 7.89
C MET A 27 -5.04 -0.82 6.75
N PRO A 28 -5.38 -1.56 5.68
CA PRO A 28 -6.04 -0.99 4.51
C PRO A 28 -7.44 -0.44 4.86
N THR A 29 -7.95 0.42 3.98
CA THR A 29 -9.34 0.87 4.06
C THR A 29 -10.27 -0.36 3.95
N GLY A 30 -11.30 -0.40 4.80
CA GLY A 30 -12.25 -1.54 4.81
C GLY A 30 -11.87 -2.69 5.74
N SER A 31 -10.66 -2.73 6.30
CA SER A 31 -10.21 -3.78 7.25
C SER A 31 -10.77 -3.65 8.67
N GLY A 32 -11.56 -2.61 8.97
CA GLY A 32 -12.18 -2.45 10.29
C GLY A 32 -11.27 -1.82 11.34
N LYS A 33 -10.42 -0.85 10.97
CA LYS A 33 -9.58 -0.05 11.88
C LYS A 33 -10.34 0.44 13.12
N THR A 34 -11.58 0.93 12.93
CA THR A 34 -12.43 1.43 14.02
C THR A 34 -12.81 0.34 15.02
N VAL A 35 -13.02 -0.90 14.56
CA VAL A 35 -13.31 -2.05 15.43
C VAL A 35 -12.08 -2.41 16.26
N LEU A 36 -10.89 -2.36 15.66
CA LEU A 36 -9.62 -2.60 16.34
C LEU A 36 -9.41 -1.60 17.48
N PHE A 37 -9.51 -0.30 17.20
CA PHE A 37 -9.26 0.68 18.26
C PHE A 37 -10.39 0.71 19.29
N ALA A 38 -11.63 0.34 18.95
CA ALA A 38 -12.70 0.15 19.93
C ALA A 38 -12.36 -0.98 20.92
N ASP A 39 -11.78 -2.09 20.46
CA ASP A 39 -11.27 -3.16 21.32
C ASP A 39 -10.15 -2.67 22.24
N ILE A 40 -9.19 -1.92 21.72
CA ILE A 40 -8.09 -1.32 22.50
C ILE A 40 -8.64 -0.40 23.60
N VAL A 41 -9.58 0.48 23.27
CA VAL A 41 -10.23 1.34 24.25
C VAL A 41 -10.88 0.51 25.36
N LYS A 42 -11.60 -0.56 25.01
CA LYS A 42 -12.22 -1.46 25.98
C LYS A 42 -11.19 -2.15 26.88
N ARG A 43 -10.09 -2.63 26.33
CA ARG A 43 -9.01 -3.30 27.07
C ARG A 43 -8.22 -2.36 28.01
N ARG A 44 -8.31 -1.07 27.76
CA ARG A 44 -7.62 -0.03 28.56
C ARG A 44 -8.46 0.60 29.65
N LEU A 45 -9.69 0.13 29.86
CA LEU A 45 -10.49 0.54 31.00
C LEU A 45 -9.80 0.16 32.33
N PRO A 46 -10.02 0.93 33.42
CA PRO A 46 -11.04 1.98 33.60
C PRO A 46 -10.62 3.40 33.15
N GLY A 47 -9.41 3.63 32.64
CA GLY A 47 -9.00 4.95 32.17
C GLY A 47 -9.81 5.44 30.97
N ARG A 48 -10.03 6.76 30.88
CA ARG A 48 -10.72 7.36 29.73
C ARG A 48 -9.86 7.26 28.47
N ALA A 49 -10.54 7.17 27.33
CA ALA A 49 -9.90 7.23 26.03
C ALA A 49 -10.28 8.52 25.28
N LEU A 50 -9.31 9.14 24.62
CA LEU A 50 -9.52 10.24 23.67
C LEU A 50 -9.33 9.73 22.25
N VAL A 51 -10.37 9.81 21.43
CA VAL A 51 -10.31 9.45 20.01
C VAL A 51 -10.30 10.73 19.19
N LEU A 52 -9.23 10.93 18.41
CA LEU A 52 -9.03 12.09 17.56
C LEU A 52 -9.35 11.76 16.10
N ALA A 53 -10.19 12.58 15.48
CA ALA A 53 -10.44 12.55 14.06
C ALA A 53 -10.50 13.99 13.51
N HIS A 54 -10.34 14.13 12.19
CA HIS A 54 -10.29 15.47 11.58
C HIS A 54 -11.60 15.86 10.88
N ARG A 55 -12.55 14.92 10.71
CA ARG A 55 -13.84 15.16 10.05
C ARG A 55 -15.04 14.78 10.91
N GLU A 56 -16.12 15.53 10.76
CA GLU A 56 -17.37 15.33 11.49
C GLU A 56 -17.95 13.94 11.27
N GLU A 57 -17.93 13.45 10.02
CA GLU A 57 -18.47 12.14 9.65
C GLU A 57 -17.74 11.00 10.37
N LEU A 58 -16.40 11.12 10.52
CA LEU A 58 -15.59 10.15 11.25
C LEU A 58 -15.91 10.10 12.74
N ILE A 59 -16.23 11.25 13.34
CA ILE A 59 -16.61 11.36 14.75
C ILE A 59 -17.86 10.54 15.05
N PHE A 60 -18.94 10.75 14.27
CA PHE A 60 -20.18 10.01 14.48
C PHE A 60 -20.03 8.51 14.18
N GLN A 61 -19.31 8.16 13.14
CA GLN A 61 -19.03 6.76 12.81
C GLN A 61 -18.19 6.05 13.88
N ALA A 62 -17.18 6.74 14.44
CA ALA A 62 -16.39 6.20 15.54
C ALA A 62 -17.26 5.94 16.76
N ARG A 63 -18.12 6.91 17.13
CA ARG A 63 -19.09 6.77 18.22
C ARG A 63 -19.98 5.54 18.01
N ASP A 64 -20.66 5.48 16.89
CA ASP A 64 -21.66 4.43 16.61
C ASP A 64 -21.00 3.03 16.58
N LYS A 65 -19.79 2.93 16.03
CA LYS A 65 -19.03 1.67 16.00
C LYS A 65 -18.48 1.28 17.38
N ILE A 66 -17.94 2.24 18.15
CA ILE A 66 -17.49 1.97 19.52
C ILE A 66 -18.68 1.48 20.36
N GLN A 67 -19.79 2.21 20.34
CA GLN A 67 -20.98 1.85 21.09
C GLN A 67 -21.53 0.46 20.66
N LYS A 68 -21.65 0.22 19.35
CA LYS A 68 -22.13 -1.05 18.82
C LYS A 68 -21.24 -2.22 19.18
N PHE A 69 -19.92 -2.05 19.14
CA PHE A 69 -18.96 -3.15 19.32
C PHE A 69 -18.63 -3.40 20.79
N THR A 70 -18.54 -2.36 21.62
CA THR A 70 -18.07 -2.45 23.01
C THR A 70 -19.19 -2.26 24.04
N GLY A 71 -20.30 -1.62 23.66
CA GLY A 71 -21.34 -1.14 24.56
C GLY A 71 -20.96 0.14 25.32
N LEU A 72 -19.79 0.74 25.04
CA LEU A 72 -19.32 1.93 25.74
C LEU A 72 -20.02 3.16 25.19
N GLU A 73 -20.47 4.03 26.09
CA GLU A 73 -20.99 5.33 25.74
C GLU A 73 -19.86 6.34 25.47
N CYS A 74 -20.11 7.24 24.52
CA CYS A 74 -19.13 8.20 24.04
C CYS A 74 -19.65 9.63 24.13
N GLU A 75 -18.85 10.54 24.64
CA GLU A 75 -19.05 11.98 24.55
C GLU A 75 -18.39 12.54 23.28
N ILE A 76 -18.97 13.59 22.71
CA ILE A 76 -18.43 14.26 21.51
C ILE A 76 -17.99 15.68 21.87
N GLU A 77 -16.77 16.03 21.46
CA GLU A 77 -16.18 17.35 21.56
C GLU A 77 -15.95 17.92 20.15
N MET A 78 -16.96 18.58 19.59
CA MET A 78 -16.93 19.06 18.21
C MET A 78 -17.89 20.24 18.00
N GLY A 79 -17.37 21.38 17.52
CA GLY A 79 -18.19 22.57 17.27
C GLY A 79 -18.95 23.03 18.52
N GLU A 80 -20.28 22.96 18.51
CA GLU A 80 -21.14 23.30 19.66
C GLU A 80 -21.29 22.13 20.64
N LEU A 81 -21.04 20.90 20.20
CA LEU A 81 -21.08 19.72 21.06
C LEU A 81 -19.92 19.76 22.05
N THR A 82 -20.24 19.60 23.32
CA THR A 82 -19.27 19.73 24.41
C THR A 82 -19.31 18.50 25.32
N ALA A 83 -18.17 17.83 25.42
CA ALA A 83 -17.98 16.73 26.37
C ALA A 83 -17.84 17.25 27.81
N SER A 84 -18.16 16.40 28.79
CA SER A 84 -18.13 16.72 30.21
C SER A 84 -16.70 16.98 30.70
N LYS A 85 -16.54 17.91 31.64
CA LYS A 85 -15.25 18.24 32.28
C LYS A 85 -14.93 17.33 33.45
N SER A 86 -15.90 16.59 33.96
CA SER A 86 -15.82 15.94 35.25
C SER A 86 -15.13 14.59 35.17
N PHE A 87 -14.22 14.33 36.15
CA PHE A 87 -13.72 12.98 36.47
C PHE A 87 -14.88 11.99 36.77
N TRP A 88 -15.99 12.52 37.25
CA TRP A 88 -17.21 11.76 37.54
C TRP A 88 -18.10 11.52 36.31
N SER A 89 -17.64 11.92 35.10
CA SER A 89 -18.34 11.51 33.88
C SER A 89 -18.31 9.99 33.79
N THR A 90 -19.48 9.40 33.65
CA THR A 90 -19.63 7.94 33.50
C THR A 90 -19.21 7.47 32.11
N MET A 91 -18.93 8.38 31.18
CA MET A 91 -18.60 8.05 29.80
C MET A 91 -17.08 7.86 29.61
N PRO A 92 -16.66 6.64 29.29
CA PRO A 92 -15.24 6.30 29.24
C PRO A 92 -14.52 6.81 27.98
N VAL A 93 -15.28 7.30 26.98
CA VAL A 93 -14.72 7.70 25.68
C VAL A 93 -15.10 9.12 25.33
N VAL A 94 -14.10 9.93 24.99
CA VAL A 94 -14.28 11.25 24.37
C VAL A 94 -13.82 11.15 22.92
N ILE A 95 -14.70 11.52 21.97
CA ILE A 95 -14.36 11.60 20.57
C ILE A 95 -14.35 13.07 20.17
N ALA A 96 -13.22 13.54 19.64
CA ALA A 96 -13.01 14.96 19.41
C ALA A 96 -12.43 15.26 18.03
N THR A 97 -12.82 16.42 17.46
CA THR A 97 -12.10 16.96 16.32
C THR A 97 -10.87 17.73 16.80
N VAL A 98 -9.77 17.55 16.11
CA VAL A 98 -8.49 18.21 16.39
C VAL A 98 -8.65 19.73 16.39
N GLN A 99 -9.38 20.26 15.41
CA GLN A 99 -9.64 21.70 15.28
C GLN A 99 -10.37 22.25 16.51
N THR A 100 -11.35 21.51 17.03
CA THR A 100 -12.09 21.94 18.21
C THR A 100 -11.21 21.96 19.46
N LEU A 101 -10.39 20.94 19.67
CA LEU A 101 -9.54 20.86 20.85
C LEU A 101 -8.49 21.98 20.93
N VAL A 102 -7.93 22.40 19.80
CA VAL A 102 -6.95 23.50 19.76
C VAL A 102 -7.62 24.89 19.67
N SER A 103 -8.94 24.94 19.41
CA SER A 103 -9.68 26.19 19.36
C SER A 103 -9.99 26.73 20.77
N GLY A 104 -10.24 28.03 20.86
CA GLY A 104 -10.66 28.71 22.07
C GLY A 104 -10.20 30.17 22.06
N ARG A 105 -11.05 31.09 22.56
CA ARG A 105 -10.74 32.54 22.55
C ARG A 105 -9.73 32.91 23.63
N VAL A 106 -9.72 32.22 24.77
CA VAL A 106 -8.85 32.50 25.92
C VAL A 106 -7.87 31.35 26.15
N ARG A 107 -8.36 30.11 26.08
CA ARG A 107 -7.56 28.88 26.25
C ARG A 107 -8.05 27.83 25.26
N PRO A 108 -7.15 26.93 24.79
CA PRO A 108 -7.54 25.77 24.00
C PRO A 108 -8.59 24.92 24.72
N ARG A 109 -9.57 24.41 23.98
CA ARG A 109 -10.65 23.60 24.59
C ARG A 109 -10.15 22.30 25.22
N MET A 110 -9.01 21.78 24.78
CA MET A 110 -8.37 20.62 25.40
C MET A 110 -8.02 20.83 26.87
N GLU A 111 -7.70 22.07 27.29
CA GLU A 111 -7.31 22.38 28.68
C GLU A 111 -8.44 22.18 29.70
N LYS A 112 -9.69 21.95 29.24
CA LYS A 112 -10.78 21.57 30.12
C LYS A 112 -10.66 20.13 30.65
N PHE A 113 -9.91 19.28 29.96
CA PHE A 113 -9.67 17.90 30.33
C PHE A 113 -8.39 17.78 31.15
N ASN A 114 -8.45 17.04 32.25
CA ASN A 114 -7.23 16.69 32.97
C ASN A 114 -6.53 15.51 32.27
N PRO A 115 -5.28 15.65 31.82
CA PRO A 115 -4.55 14.55 31.18
C PRO A 115 -4.48 13.25 31.99
N LEU A 116 -4.44 13.35 33.33
CA LEU A 116 -4.36 12.20 34.23
C LEU A 116 -5.62 11.31 34.20
N ASP A 117 -6.74 11.84 33.71
CA ASP A 117 -8.00 11.05 33.56
C ASP A 117 -7.95 10.11 32.35
N PHE A 118 -7.00 10.30 31.43
CA PHE A 118 -6.91 9.57 30.17
C PHE A 118 -5.79 8.55 30.19
N SER A 119 -6.12 7.31 29.87
CA SER A 119 -5.15 6.22 29.71
C SER A 119 -4.70 6.03 28.26
N THR A 120 -5.50 6.49 27.30
CA THR A 120 -5.28 6.17 25.89
C THR A 120 -5.70 7.33 24.97
N ILE A 121 -4.87 7.63 23.99
CA ILE A 121 -5.22 8.47 22.83
C ILE A 121 -5.21 7.59 21.57
N VAL A 122 -6.27 7.65 20.81
CA VAL A 122 -6.35 7.03 19.48
C VAL A 122 -6.43 8.12 18.42
N ILE A 123 -5.60 8.02 17.41
CA ILE A 123 -5.55 8.96 16.29
C ILE A 123 -5.93 8.21 15.03
N ASP A 124 -7.16 8.46 14.57
CA ASP A 124 -7.63 7.91 13.30
C ASP A 124 -7.07 8.74 12.14
N GLU A 125 -6.73 8.05 11.04
CA GLU A 125 -6.01 8.61 9.89
C GLU A 125 -4.73 9.36 10.31
N SER A 126 -3.88 8.67 11.07
CA SER A 126 -2.70 9.23 11.73
C SER A 126 -1.63 9.79 10.78
N HIS A 127 -1.75 9.62 9.46
CA HIS A 127 -0.91 10.30 8.48
C HIS A 127 -1.04 11.83 8.51
N HIS A 128 -2.10 12.38 9.14
CA HIS A 128 -2.25 13.81 9.38
C HIS A 128 -1.52 14.34 10.63
N ILE A 129 -0.88 13.48 11.42
CA ILE A 129 -0.34 13.82 12.76
C ILE A 129 0.77 14.88 12.76
N VAL A 130 1.47 15.05 11.65
CA VAL A 130 2.54 16.06 11.50
C VAL A 130 2.02 17.51 11.51
N ALA A 131 0.72 17.72 11.43
CA ALA A 131 0.16 19.05 11.59
C ALA A 131 0.35 19.56 13.02
N CYS A 132 0.78 20.83 13.18
CA CYS A 132 1.06 21.46 14.46
C CYS A 132 -0.09 21.34 15.49
N SER A 133 -1.33 21.22 15.05
CA SER A 133 -2.49 21.05 15.91
C SER A 133 -2.52 19.71 16.64
N TYR A 134 -2.12 18.62 15.97
CA TYR A 134 -2.00 17.32 16.63
C TYR A 134 -0.87 17.30 17.65
N LEU A 135 0.29 17.85 17.27
CA LEU A 135 1.45 17.89 18.15
C LEU A 135 1.15 18.65 19.46
N LYS A 136 0.42 19.77 19.39
CA LYS A 136 -0.01 20.52 20.59
C LYS A 136 -0.90 19.69 21.51
N ILE A 137 -1.83 18.90 20.93
CA ILE A 137 -2.70 18.03 21.73
C ILE A 137 -1.86 16.93 22.40
N LEU A 138 -0.96 16.28 21.64
CA LEU A 138 -0.10 15.25 22.19
C LEU A 138 0.83 15.77 23.29
N GLU A 139 1.43 16.95 23.10
CA GLU A 139 2.28 17.59 24.11
C GLU A 139 1.51 17.84 25.41
N TYR A 140 0.27 18.33 25.30
CA TYR A 140 -0.60 18.55 26.45
C TYR A 140 -0.90 17.25 27.20
N PHE A 141 -1.33 16.21 26.50
CA PHE A 141 -1.71 14.94 27.14
C PHE A 141 -0.51 14.10 27.57
N LYS A 142 0.67 14.24 26.96
CA LYS A 142 1.92 13.58 27.37
C LYS A 142 2.44 14.07 28.73
N THR A 143 1.84 15.10 29.32
CA THR A 143 2.06 15.44 30.73
C THR A 143 1.63 14.32 31.70
N ASN A 144 0.75 13.41 31.23
CA ASN A 144 0.51 12.11 31.86
C ASN A 144 1.55 11.09 31.34
N PRO A 145 2.49 10.61 32.20
CA PRO A 145 3.52 9.67 31.76
C PRO A 145 2.98 8.28 31.40
N ASP A 146 1.82 7.91 31.92
CA ASP A 146 1.20 6.58 31.70
C ASP A 146 0.29 6.54 30.48
N ILE A 147 0.11 7.66 29.79
CA ILE A 147 -0.73 7.70 28.60
C ILE A 147 -0.13 6.88 27.47
N LYS A 148 -0.98 6.10 26.80
CA LYS A 148 -0.59 5.32 25.62
C LYS A 148 -1.25 5.90 24.37
N ILE A 149 -0.49 5.97 23.28
CA ILE A 149 -0.90 6.61 22.04
C ILE A 149 -0.91 5.57 20.93
N LEU A 150 -2.06 5.45 20.25
CA LEU A 150 -2.26 4.60 19.08
C LEU A 150 -2.54 5.45 17.86
N GLY A 151 -1.68 5.37 16.87
CA GLY A 151 -1.97 5.85 15.52
C GLY A 151 -2.54 4.75 14.64
N VAL A 152 -3.58 5.04 13.86
CA VAL A 152 -4.15 4.10 12.90
C VAL A 152 -4.20 4.77 11.54
N THR A 153 -3.64 4.13 10.50
CA THR A 153 -3.63 4.65 9.13
C THR A 153 -3.83 3.55 8.09
N ALA A 154 -4.25 3.92 6.89
CA ALA A 154 -4.41 2.96 5.79
C ALA A 154 -3.08 2.70 5.06
N THR A 155 -2.33 3.74 4.75
CA THR A 155 -1.04 3.66 4.05
C THR A 155 -0.22 4.87 4.46
N PRO A 156 0.94 4.71 5.10
CA PRO A 156 1.91 5.80 5.19
C PRO A 156 2.53 6.00 3.80
N ASP A 157 2.56 7.24 3.31
CA ASP A 157 3.40 7.59 2.17
C ASP A 157 4.87 7.60 2.62
N ARG A 158 5.84 7.39 1.71
CA ARG A 158 7.27 7.36 2.09
C ARG A 158 7.75 8.67 2.73
N THR A 159 7.17 9.80 2.29
CA THR A 159 7.42 11.11 2.91
C THR A 159 6.80 11.24 4.30
N ASP A 160 5.72 10.51 4.54
CA ASP A 160 5.03 10.48 5.84
C ASP A 160 5.72 9.50 6.81
N GLU A 161 6.39 8.44 6.32
CA GLU A 161 7.08 7.44 7.16
C GLU A 161 8.16 8.08 8.03
N GLU A 162 8.98 9.00 7.49
CA GLU A 162 9.99 9.73 8.25
C GLU A 162 9.35 10.65 9.30
N ALA A 163 8.28 11.33 8.93
CA ALA A 163 7.56 12.23 9.81
C ALA A 163 6.75 11.49 10.89
N LEU A 164 6.15 10.35 10.56
CA LEU A 164 5.46 9.47 11.51
C LEU A 164 6.44 8.83 12.49
N GLY A 165 7.65 8.46 12.05
CA GLY A 165 8.73 7.97 12.90
C GLY A 165 9.24 8.99 13.94
N GLN A 166 8.95 10.30 13.77
CA GLN A 166 9.23 11.31 14.79
C GLN A 166 8.18 11.35 15.92
N VAL A 167 6.99 10.79 15.68
CA VAL A 167 5.86 10.86 16.62
C VAL A 167 5.56 9.51 17.26
N PHE A 168 5.70 8.42 16.48
CA PHE A 168 5.46 7.06 16.97
C PHE A 168 6.77 6.32 17.20
N ASP A 169 6.90 5.72 18.39
CA ASP A 169 8.09 4.98 18.80
C ASP A 169 8.23 3.64 18.06
N SER A 170 7.11 3.07 17.58
CA SER A 170 7.09 1.78 16.94
C SER A 170 5.90 1.60 15.97
N VAL A 171 5.99 0.60 15.10
CA VAL A 171 4.88 0.07 14.30
C VAL A 171 4.52 -1.30 14.86
N ALA A 172 3.39 -1.39 15.58
CA ALA A 172 2.96 -2.62 16.21
C ALA A 172 2.43 -3.66 15.22
N PHE A 173 1.77 -3.21 14.15
CA PHE A 173 1.19 -4.12 13.18
C PHE A 173 1.11 -3.48 11.80
N ASN A 174 1.44 -4.25 10.78
CA ASN A 174 1.33 -3.83 9.38
C ASN A 174 0.62 -4.91 8.59
N TYR A 175 -0.55 -4.59 8.06
CA TYR A 175 -1.39 -5.47 7.26
C TYR A 175 -1.68 -4.81 5.92
N SER A 176 -1.10 -5.34 4.87
CA SER A 176 -1.20 -4.77 3.53
C SER A 176 -2.56 -5.10 2.87
N ILE A 177 -2.91 -4.34 1.83
CA ILE A 177 -4.11 -4.61 1.04
C ILE A 177 -4.02 -5.97 0.33
N THR A 178 -2.84 -6.37 -0.13
CA THR A 178 -2.57 -7.68 -0.76
C THR A 178 -2.77 -8.82 0.23
N GLU A 179 -2.31 -8.69 1.47
CA GLU A 179 -2.58 -9.69 2.52
C GLU A 179 -4.07 -9.78 2.81
N ALA A 180 -4.77 -8.64 2.91
CA ALA A 180 -6.21 -8.61 3.17
C ALA A 180 -7.03 -9.26 2.04
N ILE A 181 -6.62 -9.08 0.78
CA ILE A 181 -7.19 -9.76 -0.39
C ILE A 181 -6.86 -11.27 -0.34
N GLY A 182 -5.59 -11.63 -0.14
CA GLY A 182 -5.15 -13.01 -0.04
C GLY A 182 -5.84 -13.80 1.07
N ASP A 183 -6.11 -13.14 2.20
CA ASP A 183 -6.87 -13.71 3.32
C ASP A 183 -8.40 -13.73 3.07
N GLY A 184 -8.89 -13.13 1.97
CA GLY A 184 -10.31 -13.07 1.60
C GLY A 184 -11.14 -12.13 2.48
N TRP A 185 -10.52 -11.14 3.12
CA TRP A 185 -11.23 -10.09 3.87
C TRP A 185 -11.59 -8.87 3.02
N LEU A 186 -10.89 -8.70 1.90
CA LEU A 186 -11.20 -7.72 0.87
C LEU A 186 -11.36 -8.44 -0.47
N VAL A 187 -12.12 -7.84 -1.39
CA VAL A 187 -12.29 -8.39 -2.74
C VAL A 187 -11.04 -8.07 -3.59
N PRO A 188 -10.67 -8.93 -4.54
CA PRO A 188 -9.61 -8.65 -5.52
C PRO A 188 -9.86 -7.35 -6.27
N ILE A 189 -8.78 -6.72 -6.75
CA ILE A 189 -8.85 -5.47 -7.50
C ILE A 189 -8.49 -5.73 -8.95
N SER A 190 -9.41 -5.41 -9.86
CA SER A 190 -9.14 -5.29 -11.30
C SER A 190 -8.93 -3.82 -11.67
N CYS A 191 -8.05 -3.55 -12.62
CA CYS A 191 -7.79 -2.20 -13.09
C CYS A 191 -7.98 -2.10 -14.60
N GLN A 192 -8.71 -1.09 -15.03
CA GLN A 192 -8.85 -0.73 -16.41
C GLN A 192 -8.26 0.65 -16.67
N MET A 193 -7.29 0.73 -17.56
CA MET A 193 -6.67 1.98 -17.97
C MET A 193 -7.34 2.48 -19.24
N VAL A 194 -7.92 3.67 -19.18
CA VAL A 194 -8.65 4.28 -20.27
C VAL A 194 -7.89 5.50 -20.78
N SER A 195 -7.55 5.50 -22.07
CA SER A 195 -6.92 6.66 -22.71
C SER A 195 -7.99 7.52 -23.39
N ILE A 196 -7.97 8.82 -23.12
CA ILE A 196 -8.87 9.80 -23.73
C ILE A 196 -8.04 10.78 -24.55
N ALA A 197 -8.49 11.05 -25.78
CA ALA A 197 -7.86 12.05 -26.63
C ALA A 197 -7.93 13.43 -25.96
N GLY A 198 -6.82 14.16 -25.98
CA GLY A 198 -6.74 15.50 -25.39
C GLY A 198 -6.48 15.54 -23.88
N LEU A 199 -6.38 14.41 -23.20
CA LEU A 199 -6.08 14.35 -21.77
C LEU A 199 -4.55 14.52 -21.55
N ASP A 200 -4.11 15.72 -21.17
CA ASP A 200 -2.72 16.07 -20.95
C ASP A 200 -2.50 16.76 -19.59
N PHE A 201 -1.77 16.10 -18.70
CA PHE A 201 -1.44 16.59 -17.36
C PHE A 201 -0.02 17.19 -17.28
N SER A 202 0.74 17.21 -18.38
CA SER A 202 2.15 17.64 -18.38
C SER A 202 2.37 19.06 -17.89
N SER A 203 1.39 19.95 -18.11
CA SER A 203 1.40 21.36 -17.73
C SER A 203 0.90 21.63 -16.30
N VAL A 204 0.32 20.65 -15.62
CA VAL A 204 -0.22 20.81 -14.26
C VAL A 204 0.91 21.05 -13.26
N ARG A 205 0.78 22.08 -12.43
CA ARG A 205 1.74 22.35 -11.35
C ARG A 205 1.61 21.34 -10.22
N THR A 206 2.67 21.23 -9.42
CA THR A 206 2.64 20.46 -8.16
C THR A 206 2.51 21.41 -6.98
N THR A 207 1.59 21.15 -6.07
CA THR A 207 1.37 21.92 -4.84
C THR A 207 1.24 20.93 -3.67
N ALA A 208 2.00 21.15 -2.60
CA ALA A 208 1.99 20.30 -1.40
C ALA A 208 2.16 18.79 -1.72
N GLY A 209 3.02 18.46 -2.68
CA GLY A 209 3.33 17.07 -3.05
C GLY A 209 2.36 16.42 -4.04
N ASP A 210 1.18 17.02 -4.31
CA ASP A 210 0.20 16.50 -5.28
C ASP A 210 -0.02 17.47 -6.44
N LEU A 211 -0.84 17.08 -7.43
CA LEU A 211 -1.24 17.93 -8.53
C LEU A 211 -2.02 19.15 -8.03
N ASN A 212 -1.76 20.32 -8.61
CA ASN A 212 -2.52 21.52 -8.29
C ASN A 212 -3.99 21.35 -8.69
N GLY A 213 -4.88 21.50 -7.71
CA GLY A 213 -6.31 21.23 -7.90
C GLY A 213 -6.99 22.14 -8.93
N ALA A 214 -6.59 23.40 -9.03
CA ALA A 214 -7.18 24.33 -10.00
C ALA A 214 -6.73 24.03 -11.43
N ASP A 215 -5.45 23.74 -11.64
CA ASP A 215 -4.91 23.37 -12.95
C ASP A 215 -5.52 22.04 -13.43
N LEU A 216 -5.63 21.07 -12.52
CA LEU A 216 -6.27 19.77 -12.79
C LEU A 216 -7.75 19.93 -13.14
N ALA A 217 -8.47 20.77 -12.37
CA ALA A 217 -9.88 21.06 -12.63
C ALA A 217 -10.06 21.67 -14.04
N ALA A 218 -9.22 22.59 -14.44
CA ALA A 218 -9.31 23.22 -15.77
C ALA A 218 -9.23 22.19 -16.92
N ILE A 219 -8.38 21.18 -16.80
CA ILE A 219 -8.26 20.11 -17.79
C ILE A 219 -9.50 19.21 -17.77
N MET A 220 -9.89 18.74 -16.59
CA MET A 220 -10.99 17.77 -16.45
C MET A 220 -12.38 18.40 -16.71
N GLU A 221 -12.52 19.71 -16.58
CA GLU A 221 -13.73 20.48 -16.89
C GLU A 221 -13.86 20.83 -18.37
N ALA A 222 -12.86 20.56 -19.20
CA ALA A 222 -13.00 20.71 -20.65
C ALA A 222 -14.13 19.77 -21.14
N GLU A 223 -15.07 20.32 -21.92
CA GLU A 223 -16.31 19.62 -22.27
C GLU A 223 -16.03 18.28 -22.96
N GLU A 224 -15.08 18.25 -23.89
CA GLU A 224 -14.67 17.04 -24.61
C GLU A 224 -14.06 15.98 -23.67
N VAL A 225 -13.23 16.40 -22.72
CA VAL A 225 -12.61 15.51 -21.73
C VAL A 225 -13.66 14.95 -20.79
N CYS A 226 -14.51 15.80 -20.21
CA CYS A 226 -15.58 15.37 -19.31
C CYS A 226 -16.57 14.42 -20.01
N GLN A 227 -16.94 14.72 -21.25
CA GLN A 227 -17.79 13.84 -22.07
C GLN A 227 -17.11 12.49 -22.34
N GLY A 228 -15.81 12.49 -22.69
CA GLY A 228 -15.03 11.28 -22.93
C GLY A 228 -14.94 10.40 -21.67
N VAL A 229 -14.65 11.01 -20.49
CA VAL A 229 -14.64 10.31 -19.20
C VAL A 229 -15.99 9.67 -18.91
N CYS A 230 -17.08 10.41 -19.07
CA CYS A 230 -18.43 9.91 -18.77
C CYS A 230 -18.86 8.81 -19.75
N SER A 231 -18.61 8.96 -21.05
CA SER A 231 -18.98 7.96 -22.05
C SER A 231 -18.23 6.66 -21.83
N ALA A 232 -16.89 6.72 -21.68
CA ALA A 232 -16.10 5.53 -21.39
C ALA A 232 -16.54 4.85 -20.09
N THR A 233 -16.84 5.66 -19.05
CA THR A 233 -17.36 5.12 -17.79
C THR A 233 -18.66 4.32 -18.02
N LEU A 234 -19.64 4.90 -18.72
CA LEU A 234 -20.93 4.23 -18.98
C LEU A 234 -20.78 2.92 -19.75
N ASP A 235 -19.89 2.90 -20.73
CA ASP A 235 -19.63 1.69 -21.54
C ASP A 235 -19.02 0.56 -20.70
N ILE A 236 -18.23 0.89 -19.68
CA ILE A 236 -17.49 -0.08 -18.85
C ILE A 236 -18.30 -0.59 -17.68
N ILE A 237 -19.03 0.31 -16.98
CA ILE A 237 -19.61 -0.03 -15.68
C ILE A 237 -20.88 -0.88 -15.76
N GLY A 238 -21.62 -0.82 -16.87
CA GLY A 238 -22.95 -1.46 -16.98
C GLY A 238 -23.88 -1.02 -15.84
N ASP A 239 -24.45 -1.98 -15.10
CA ASP A 239 -25.34 -1.71 -13.97
C ASP A 239 -24.62 -1.61 -12.61
N LYS A 240 -23.29 -1.66 -12.58
CA LYS A 240 -22.51 -1.68 -11.32
C LYS A 240 -22.58 -0.35 -10.59
N GLN A 241 -22.69 -0.42 -9.26
CA GLN A 241 -22.60 0.76 -8.39
C GLN A 241 -21.22 1.38 -8.44
N THR A 242 -21.19 2.69 -8.72
CA THR A 242 -19.95 3.40 -9.08
C THR A 242 -19.78 4.69 -8.27
N ILE A 243 -18.55 4.94 -7.79
CA ILE A 243 -18.15 6.25 -7.28
C ILE A 243 -17.14 6.86 -8.27
N VAL A 244 -17.43 8.08 -8.71
CA VAL A 244 -16.53 8.88 -9.56
C VAL A 244 -15.87 9.95 -8.70
N PHE A 245 -14.57 9.87 -8.52
CA PHE A 245 -13.79 10.88 -7.81
C PHE A 245 -13.40 12.00 -8.78
N THR A 246 -13.85 13.21 -8.50
CA THR A 246 -13.66 14.38 -9.37
C THR A 246 -12.79 15.44 -8.67
N PRO A 247 -12.02 16.25 -9.43
CA PRO A 247 -11.13 17.27 -8.87
C PRO A 247 -11.85 18.52 -8.38
N SER A 248 -13.05 18.82 -8.89
CA SER A 248 -13.80 20.04 -8.57
C SER A 248 -15.30 19.80 -8.51
N VAL A 249 -16.01 20.74 -7.86
CA VAL A 249 -17.47 20.73 -7.78
C VAL A 249 -18.08 20.87 -9.17
N LYS A 250 -17.56 21.77 -9.99
CA LYS A 250 -18.04 21.98 -11.36
C LYS A 250 -17.90 20.72 -12.22
N HIS A 251 -16.77 20.02 -12.13
CA HIS A 251 -16.58 18.74 -12.82
C HIS A 251 -17.60 17.69 -12.35
N ALA A 252 -17.86 17.61 -11.03
CA ALA A 252 -18.87 16.69 -10.49
C ALA A 252 -20.28 16.99 -11.01
N GLU A 253 -20.66 18.27 -11.06
CA GLU A 253 -21.94 18.74 -11.63
C GLU A 253 -22.07 18.41 -13.11
N MET A 254 -21.03 18.70 -13.90
CA MET A 254 -20.98 18.40 -15.33
C MET A 254 -21.10 16.89 -15.59
N ALA A 255 -20.29 16.09 -14.91
CA ALA A 255 -20.31 14.64 -15.04
C ALA A 255 -21.69 14.06 -14.65
N CYS A 256 -22.25 14.51 -13.52
CA CYS A 256 -23.58 14.10 -13.08
C CYS A 256 -24.67 14.47 -14.12
N ALA A 257 -24.60 15.66 -14.71
CA ALA A 257 -25.52 16.08 -15.76
C ALA A 257 -25.37 15.23 -17.02
N ILE A 258 -24.16 14.86 -17.40
CA ILE A 258 -23.88 13.97 -18.57
C ILE A 258 -24.48 12.58 -18.31
N PHE A 259 -24.20 11.97 -17.16
CA PHE A 259 -24.76 10.67 -16.79
C PHE A 259 -26.28 10.68 -16.78
N ASN A 260 -26.91 11.71 -16.24
CA ASN A 260 -28.36 11.85 -16.18
C ASN A 260 -29.01 12.16 -17.54
N ARG A 261 -28.27 12.69 -18.53
CA ARG A 261 -28.73 12.77 -19.93
C ARG A 261 -28.84 11.40 -20.57
N HIS A 262 -27.94 10.47 -20.19
CA HIS A 262 -27.98 9.10 -20.68
C HIS A 262 -29.15 8.31 -20.08
N LYS A 263 -29.34 8.38 -18.75
CA LYS A 263 -30.47 7.77 -18.03
C LYS A 263 -30.86 8.67 -16.85
N ALA A 264 -32.07 9.21 -16.88
CA ALA A 264 -32.55 10.13 -15.85
C ALA A 264 -32.50 9.50 -14.45
N GLY A 265 -31.90 10.20 -13.49
CA GLY A 265 -31.81 9.77 -12.09
C GLY A 265 -30.75 8.71 -11.79
N ILE A 266 -29.87 8.38 -12.76
CA ILE A 266 -28.80 7.39 -12.56
C ILE A 266 -27.69 7.92 -11.66
N ALA A 267 -27.45 9.24 -11.67
CA ALA A 267 -26.34 9.88 -10.98
C ALA A 267 -26.78 10.97 -10.02
N GLU A 268 -26.09 11.06 -8.90
CA GLU A 268 -26.11 12.17 -7.95
C GLU A 268 -24.70 12.69 -7.71
N TRP A 269 -24.55 13.93 -7.25
CA TRP A 269 -23.26 14.47 -6.90
C TRP A 269 -23.23 15.03 -5.48
N VAL A 270 -22.05 15.02 -4.86
CA VAL A 270 -21.84 15.48 -3.49
C VAL A 270 -20.49 16.18 -3.34
N SER A 271 -20.47 17.23 -2.53
CA SER A 271 -19.27 17.97 -2.16
C SER A 271 -19.29 18.36 -0.69
N GLY A 272 -18.17 18.91 -0.21
CA GLY A 272 -18.10 19.48 1.14
C GLY A 272 -19.09 20.64 1.38
N LYS A 273 -19.57 21.29 0.31
CA LYS A 273 -20.55 22.40 0.38
C LYS A 273 -22.00 21.94 0.35
N THR A 274 -22.27 20.67 0.05
CA THR A 274 -23.62 20.11 0.05
C THR A 274 -24.21 20.16 1.46
N GLU A 275 -25.43 20.65 1.59
CA GLU A 275 -26.14 20.75 2.86
C GLU A 275 -26.24 19.39 3.57
N LYS A 276 -26.18 19.37 4.89
CA LYS A 276 -26.06 18.13 5.68
C LYS A 276 -27.19 17.14 5.43
N GLU A 277 -28.45 17.61 5.38
CA GLU A 277 -29.62 16.76 5.12
C GLU A 277 -29.63 16.22 3.69
N ALA A 278 -29.33 17.06 2.71
CA ALA A 278 -29.24 16.67 1.31
C ALA A 278 -28.09 15.64 1.12
N ARG A 279 -26.94 15.90 1.74
CA ARG A 279 -25.80 14.98 1.72
C ARG A 279 -26.17 13.61 2.29
N ARG A 280 -26.82 13.58 3.45
CA ARG A 280 -27.29 12.35 4.08
C ARG A 280 -28.22 11.57 3.15
N LYS A 281 -29.20 12.25 2.55
CA LYS A 281 -30.13 11.63 1.61
C LYS A 281 -29.43 11.02 0.39
N ILE A 282 -28.48 11.75 -0.21
CA ILE A 282 -27.65 11.25 -1.34
C ILE A 282 -26.88 10.00 -0.91
N MET A 283 -26.20 10.05 0.24
CA MET A 283 -25.44 8.90 0.74
C MET A 283 -26.33 7.69 1.03
N ASP A 284 -27.52 7.90 1.59
CA ASP A 284 -28.50 6.83 1.83
C ASP A 284 -29.04 6.24 0.51
N ASN A 285 -29.19 7.07 -0.53
CA ASN A 285 -29.57 6.62 -1.87
C ASN A 285 -28.50 5.70 -2.48
N VAL A 286 -27.23 6.06 -2.33
CA VAL A 286 -26.11 5.23 -2.80
C VAL A 286 -26.04 3.92 -2.00
N VAL A 287 -26.09 3.97 -0.67
CA VAL A 287 -26.04 2.76 0.18
C VAL A 287 -27.19 1.80 -0.14
N SER A 288 -28.39 2.33 -0.41
CA SER A 288 -29.57 1.52 -0.78
C SER A 288 -29.63 1.08 -2.23
N GLY A 289 -28.67 1.48 -3.07
CA GLY A 289 -28.62 1.13 -4.50
C GLY A 289 -29.62 1.92 -5.37
N ARG A 290 -30.30 2.94 -4.82
CA ARG A 290 -31.20 3.82 -5.61
C ARG A 290 -30.43 4.72 -6.57
N THR A 291 -29.24 5.14 -6.18
CA THR A 291 -28.31 5.89 -7.03
C THR A 291 -27.21 4.94 -7.47
N GLN A 292 -27.04 4.78 -8.78
CA GLN A 292 -26.01 3.93 -9.35
C GLN A 292 -24.64 4.63 -9.36
N ILE A 293 -24.59 5.93 -9.74
CA ILE A 293 -23.35 6.67 -9.91
C ILE A 293 -23.30 7.85 -8.93
N LEU A 294 -22.29 7.90 -8.08
CA LEU A 294 -22.02 9.03 -7.19
C LEU A 294 -20.82 9.83 -7.69
N CYS A 295 -21.04 11.05 -8.18
CA CYS A 295 -19.96 11.98 -8.47
C CYS A 295 -19.53 12.70 -7.18
N ASN A 296 -18.29 12.52 -6.75
CA ASN A 296 -17.83 12.93 -5.42
C ASN A 296 -16.64 13.87 -5.46
N VAL A 297 -16.71 14.95 -4.66
CA VAL A 297 -15.60 15.88 -4.43
C VAL A 297 -15.20 15.85 -2.96
N GLY A 298 -14.22 15.01 -2.63
CA GLY A 298 -13.59 14.99 -1.31
C GLY A 298 -14.45 14.52 -0.12
N VAL A 299 -15.72 14.13 -0.32
CA VAL A 299 -16.61 13.68 0.76
C VAL A 299 -16.50 12.17 0.99
N ALA A 300 -16.61 11.37 -0.07
CA ALA A 300 -16.58 9.92 0.03
C ALA A 300 -15.15 9.33 0.10
N THR A 301 -14.10 10.17 0.18
CA THR A 301 -12.72 9.72 0.36
C THR A 301 -12.51 9.06 1.72
N GLU A 302 -13.16 9.57 2.75
CA GLU A 302 -13.04 9.09 4.13
C GLU A 302 -14.43 8.93 4.74
N GLY A 303 -14.56 7.98 5.66
CA GLY A 303 -15.79 7.82 6.43
C GLY A 303 -17.01 7.23 5.70
N PHE A 304 -17.03 7.09 4.39
CA PHE A 304 -18.18 6.53 3.67
C PHE A 304 -18.14 5.00 3.59
N ASP A 305 -19.20 4.34 4.04
CA ASP A 305 -19.33 2.88 4.08
C ASP A 305 -20.47 2.40 3.18
N ALA A 306 -20.14 1.99 1.97
CA ALA A 306 -21.06 1.45 0.98
C ALA A 306 -20.52 0.14 0.37
N PRO A 307 -20.77 -1.02 0.99
CA PRO A 307 -20.27 -2.31 0.50
C PRO A 307 -20.80 -2.70 -0.89
N GLY A 308 -21.92 -2.10 -1.32
CA GLY A 308 -22.50 -2.30 -2.65
C GLY A 308 -21.69 -1.67 -3.79
N VAL A 309 -20.80 -0.72 -3.52
CA VAL A 309 -19.98 -0.08 -4.55
C VAL A 309 -18.99 -1.08 -5.13
N GLU A 310 -19.03 -1.25 -6.45
CA GLU A 310 -18.23 -2.21 -7.21
C GLU A 310 -17.15 -1.52 -8.04
N VAL A 311 -17.39 -0.28 -8.48
CA VAL A 311 -16.50 0.45 -9.38
C VAL A 311 -16.06 1.78 -8.78
N ILE A 312 -14.77 2.06 -8.90
CA ILE A 312 -14.20 3.38 -8.60
C ILE A 312 -13.64 3.97 -9.89
N VAL A 313 -14.06 5.16 -10.21
CA VAL A 313 -13.56 5.94 -11.36
C VAL A 313 -12.64 7.03 -10.85
N MET A 314 -11.38 6.95 -11.23
CA MET A 314 -10.33 7.90 -10.84
C MET A 314 -10.28 9.08 -11.85
N ALA A 315 -11.35 9.89 -11.88
CA ALA A 315 -11.37 11.12 -12.66
C ALA A 315 -10.61 12.28 -11.95
N ARG A 316 -9.90 11.96 -10.88
CA ARG A 316 -8.98 12.82 -10.15
C ARG A 316 -7.63 12.13 -10.03
N PRO A 317 -6.76 12.20 -11.05
CA PRO A 317 -5.40 11.69 -10.93
C PRO A 317 -4.66 12.38 -9.77
N THR A 318 -3.78 11.62 -9.11
CA THR A 318 -3.05 12.06 -7.92
C THR A 318 -1.63 11.50 -7.91
N LYS A 319 -0.74 12.18 -7.21
CA LYS A 319 0.62 11.70 -6.88
C LYS A 319 0.68 11.08 -5.49
N SER A 320 -0.37 11.21 -4.70
CA SER A 320 -0.47 10.66 -3.34
C SER A 320 -0.99 9.23 -3.38
N ARG A 321 -0.13 8.29 -2.97
CA ARG A 321 -0.50 6.87 -2.82
C ARG A 321 -1.56 6.68 -1.72
N ALA A 322 -1.47 7.44 -0.65
CA ALA A 322 -2.43 7.38 0.45
C ALA A 322 -3.84 7.77 -0.03
N LEU A 323 -3.95 8.89 -0.75
CA LEU A 323 -5.24 9.34 -1.29
C LEU A 323 -5.79 8.33 -2.31
N TYR A 324 -4.95 7.81 -3.21
CA TYR A 324 -5.36 6.79 -4.17
C TYR A 324 -5.87 5.52 -3.47
N ALA A 325 -5.13 5.02 -2.46
CA ALA A 325 -5.51 3.84 -1.68
C ALA A 325 -6.82 4.03 -0.90
N GLN A 326 -7.06 5.23 -0.37
CA GLN A 326 -8.33 5.57 0.29
C GLN A 326 -9.51 5.54 -0.69
N MET A 327 -9.34 6.12 -1.89
CA MET A 327 -10.36 6.11 -2.94
C MET A 327 -10.65 4.67 -3.42
N ALA A 328 -9.63 3.93 -3.80
CA ALA A 328 -9.74 2.53 -4.24
C ALA A 328 -10.38 1.64 -3.17
N GLY A 329 -9.98 1.82 -1.93
CA GLY A 329 -10.48 1.05 -0.78
C GLY A 329 -11.98 1.18 -0.51
N ARG A 330 -12.70 2.12 -1.17
CA ARG A 330 -14.15 2.22 -1.07
C ARG A 330 -14.86 1.06 -1.75
N ALA A 331 -14.29 0.50 -2.81
CA ALA A 331 -14.87 -0.65 -3.50
C ALA A 331 -14.33 -2.00 -3.01
N THR A 332 -13.26 -2.06 -2.22
CA THR A 332 -12.64 -3.35 -1.85
C THR A 332 -13.40 -4.15 -0.79
N ARG A 333 -14.44 -3.60 -0.18
CA ARG A 333 -15.23 -4.34 0.82
C ARG A 333 -16.09 -5.40 0.16
N PRO A 334 -16.08 -6.65 0.66
CA PRO A 334 -17.07 -7.64 0.24
C PRO A 334 -18.48 -7.23 0.68
N GLN A 335 -19.49 -7.87 0.13
CA GLN A 335 -20.87 -7.70 0.56
C GLN A 335 -21.01 -8.00 2.06
N ALA A 336 -21.88 -7.24 2.73
CA ALA A 336 -22.07 -7.37 4.17
C ALA A 336 -22.44 -8.81 4.57
N GLY A 337 -21.71 -9.36 5.55
CA GLY A 337 -21.95 -10.71 6.08
C GLY A 337 -21.48 -11.85 5.19
N LEU A 338 -20.93 -11.58 4.00
CA LEU A 338 -20.52 -12.62 3.07
C LEU A 338 -19.36 -13.47 3.59
N VAL A 339 -18.34 -12.84 4.18
CA VAL A 339 -17.08 -13.51 4.54
C VAL A 339 -16.94 -13.88 6.01
N ASP A 340 -17.71 -13.24 6.89
CA ASP A 340 -17.53 -13.37 8.34
C ASP A 340 -17.92 -14.75 8.90
N GLN A 341 -18.66 -15.55 8.15
CA GLN A 341 -19.09 -16.90 8.52
C GLN A 341 -18.05 -17.99 8.21
N PHE A 342 -17.02 -17.68 7.44
CA PHE A 342 -16.03 -18.65 6.98
C PHE A 342 -14.74 -18.59 7.79
N ALA A 343 -14.23 -19.75 8.18
CA ALA A 343 -13.02 -19.84 9.00
C ALA A 343 -11.74 -19.68 8.17
N THR A 344 -11.71 -20.22 6.96
CA THR A 344 -10.49 -20.27 6.13
C THR A 344 -10.46 -19.18 5.05
N ALA A 345 -9.27 -18.76 4.66
CA ALA A 345 -9.06 -17.81 3.57
C ALA A 345 -9.61 -18.34 2.23
N THR A 346 -9.46 -19.64 1.98
CA THR A 346 -9.93 -20.29 0.75
C THR A 346 -11.46 -20.23 0.64
N GLU A 347 -12.18 -20.55 1.72
CA GLU A 347 -13.65 -20.45 1.73
C GLU A 347 -14.12 -19.01 1.50
N ARG A 348 -13.49 -18.03 2.15
CA ARG A 348 -13.83 -16.61 1.95
C ARG A 348 -13.62 -16.18 0.51
N ARG A 349 -12.47 -16.52 -0.10
CA ARG A 349 -12.19 -16.20 -1.51
C ARG A 349 -13.17 -16.89 -2.46
N THR A 350 -13.51 -18.15 -2.21
CA THR A 350 -14.53 -18.85 -2.99
C THR A 350 -15.91 -18.18 -2.86
N ALA A 351 -16.29 -17.76 -1.66
CA ALA A 351 -17.52 -17.01 -1.47
C ALA A 351 -17.52 -15.66 -2.21
N ILE A 352 -16.40 -14.94 -2.19
CA ILE A 352 -16.24 -13.68 -2.95
C ILE A 352 -16.37 -13.94 -4.45
N SER A 353 -15.62 -14.91 -5.00
CA SER A 353 -15.63 -15.19 -6.45
C SER A 353 -17.00 -15.63 -6.97
N SER A 354 -17.82 -16.26 -6.11
CA SER A 354 -19.18 -16.69 -6.44
C SER A 354 -20.25 -15.63 -6.14
N SER A 355 -19.87 -14.47 -5.59
CA SER A 355 -20.80 -13.41 -5.23
C SER A 355 -21.12 -12.50 -6.41
N LYS A 356 -22.07 -11.56 -6.22
CA LYS A 356 -22.37 -10.51 -7.20
C LYS A 356 -21.20 -9.52 -7.37
N LYS A 357 -20.27 -9.48 -6.42
CA LYS A 357 -19.09 -8.61 -6.43
C LYS A 357 -17.82 -9.45 -6.29
N PRO A 358 -17.39 -10.16 -7.36
CA PRO A 358 -16.20 -11.00 -7.32
C PRO A 358 -14.90 -10.19 -7.25
N HIS A 359 -14.90 -8.95 -7.72
CA HIS A 359 -13.77 -8.01 -7.68
C HIS A 359 -14.25 -6.57 -7.58
N ALA A 360 -13.36 -5.69 -7.14
CA ALA A 360 -13.50 -4.25 -7.22
C ALA A 360 -12.83 -3.76 -8.51
N MET A 361 -13.53 -2.99 -9.32
CA MET A 361 -12.98 -2.44 -10.56
C MET A 361 -12.48 -1.02 -10.33
N LEU A 362 -11.24 -0.73 -10.71
CA LEU A 362 -10.69 0.63 -10.76
C LEU A 362 -10.60 1.05 -12.23
N ILE A 363 -11.13 2.22 -12.56
CA ILE A 363 -11.00 2.82 -13.88
C ILE A 363 -10.08 4.04 -13.74
N ASP A 364 -8.87 3.91 -14.28
CA ASP A 364 -7.87 4.96 -14.31
C ASP A 364 -7.87 5.65 -15.67
N PHE A 365 -8.12 6.96 -15.69
CA PHE A 365 -7.96 7.75 -16.91
C PHE A 365 -6.51 8.15 -17.09
N VAL A 366 -5.87 7.58 -18.11
CA VAL A 366 -4.48 7.82 -18.44
C VAL A 366 -4.34 8.82 -19.57
N GLY A 367 -3.42 9.77 -19.40
CA GLY A 367 -3.09 10.78 -20.39
C GLY A 367 -1.59 11.05 -20.40
N ASN A 368 -1.17 12.08 -21.15
CA ASN A 368 0.20 12.53 -21.09
C ASN A 368 0.50 13.11 -19.71
N SER A 369 1.21 12.36 -18.87
CA SER A 369 1.60 12.81 -17.53
C SER A 369 2.88 13.66 -17.53
N GLY A 370 3.58 13.78 -18.65
CA GLY A 370 4.84 14.50 -18.76
C GLY A 370 5.85 14.01 -17.71
N ARG A 371 6.30 14.93 -16.84
CA ARG A 371 7.24 14.65 -15.74
C ARG A 371 6.56 14.11 -14.45
N HIS A 372 5.24 14.07 -14.41
CA HIS A 372 4.51 13.65 -13.21
C HIS A 372 4.45 12.13 -13.11
N LYS A 373 4.82 11.61 -11.97
CA LYS A 373 4.61 10.22 -11.61
C LYS A 373 3.23 10.13 -10.95
N LEU A 374 2.20 9.85 -11.72
CA LEU A 374 0.85 9.65 -11.23
C LEU A 374 0.70 8.23 -10.66
N ILE A 375 -0.03 8.12 -9.58
CA ILE A 375 -0.37 6.83 -8.97
C ILE A 375 -1.55 6.21 -9.73
N ASN A 376 -1.51 4.91 -9.91
CA ASN A 376 -2.55 4.10 -10.55
C ASN A 376 -2.77 2.77 -9.80
N GLY A 377 -3.69 1.94 -10.28
CA GLY A 377 -4.04 0.67 -9.64
C GLY A 377 -2.85 -0.27 -9.44
N LEU A 378 -1.92 -0.31 -10.40
CA LEU A 378 -0.70 -1.11 -10.29
C LEU A 378 0.23 -0.64 -9.15
N ASP A 379 0.27 0.67 -8.90
CA ASP A 379 1.09 1.21 -7.80
C ASP A 379 0.49 0.88 -6.43
N LEU A 380 -0.83 0.65 -6.35
CA LEU A 380 -1.50 0.26 -5.11
C LEU A 380 -1.07 -1.11 -4.62
N LEU A 381 -1.03 -2.11 -5.51
CA LEU A 381 -0.66 -3.49 -5.19
C LEU A 381 0.84 -3.75 -5.40
N GLY A 382 1.49 -2.95 -6.23
CA GLY A 382 2.84 -3.15 -6.75
C GLY A 382 4.00 -2.81 -5.78
N GLY A 383 3.77 -2.67 -4.47
CA GLY A 383 4.82 -2.32 -3.50
C GLY A 383 6.03 -3.27 -3.45
N LYS A 384 5.86 -4.51 -3.94
CA LYS A 384 6.90 -5.56 -4.03
C LYS A 384 7.53 -5.66 -5.43
N TYR A 385 7.07 -4.88 -6.42
CA TYR A 385 7.46 -4.98 -7.82
C TYR A 385 8.29 -3.78 -8.26
N THR A 386 9.22 -4.03 -9.18
CA THR A 386 10.11 -3.00 -9.74
C THR A 386 9.36 -2.07 -10.71
N GLU A 387 9.95 -0.93 -11.05
CA GLU A 387 9.38 -0.02 -12.07
C GLU A 387 9.28 -0.67 -13.45
N ALA A 388 10.20 -1.58 -13.78
CA ALA A 388 10.17 -2.32 -15.04
C ALA A 388 8.98 -3.29 -15.09
N GLU A 389 8.74 -4.04 -14.01
CA GLU A 389 7.60 -4.95 -13.89
C GLU A 389 6.27 -4.19 -13.98
N ARG A 390 6.15 -3.07 -13.29
CA ARG A 390 4.96 -2.21 -13.37
C ARG A 390 4.72 -1.62 -14.76
N ARG A 391 5.78 -1.30 -15.50
CA ARG A 391 5.65 -0.82 -16.88
C ARG A 391 5.12 -1.89 -17.82
N VAL A 392 5.66 -3.11 -17.74
CA VAL A 392 5.18 -4.24 -18.55
C VAL A 392 3.75 -4.62 -18.16
N ALA A 393 3.40 -4.60 -16.88
CA ALA A 393 2.02 -4.84 -16.43
C ALA A 393 1.04 -3.78 -16.99
N LYS A 394 1.46 -2.51 -17.11
CA LYS A 394 0.66 -1.47 -17.79
C LYS A 394 0.39 -1.80 -19.25
N GLU A 395 1.40 -2.30 -19.97
CA GLU A 395 1.27 -2.71 -21.36
C GLU A 395 0.29 -3.90 -21.47
N ILE A 396 0.39 -4.89 -20.59
CA ILE A 396 -0.52 -6.05 -20.55
C ILE A 396 -1.98 -5.62 -20.30
N ILE A 397 -2.21 -4.71 -19.34
CA ILE A 397 -3.55 -4.20 -19.03
C ILE A 397 -4.10 -3.33 -20.18
N ALA A 398 -3.24 -2.56 -20.85
CA ALA A 398 -3.65 -1.68 -21.95
C ALA A 398 -4.04 -2.44 -23.24
N ASP A 399 -3.55 -3.67 -23.42
CA ASP A 399 -3.84 -4.52 -24.60
C ASP A 399 -5.26 -5.14 -24.61
N GLY A 400 -6.10 -4.84 -23.59
CA GLY A 400 -7.55 -4.93 -23.74
C GLY A 400 -8.28 -6.03 -22.97
N ASP A 401 -7.62 -6.81 -22.12
CA ASP A 401 -8.28 -7.72 -21.20
C ASP A 401 -8.34 -7.13 -19.79
N ILE A 402 -9.46 -7.30 -19.09
CA ILE A 402 -9.58 -6.94 -17.66
C ILE A 402 -8.79 -8.00 -16.90
N HIS A 403 -7.54 -7.69 -16.57
CA HIS A 403 -6.72 -8.55 -15.73
C HIS A 403 -6.87 -8.17 -14.26
N ASP A 404 -6.86 -9.17 -13.39
CA ASP A 404 -6.53 -8.94 -11.98
C ASP A 404 -5.14 -8.28 -11.94
N ILE A 405 -5.00 -7.21 -11.16
CA ILE A 405 -3.73 -6.45 -11.10
C ILE A 405 -2.60 -7.34 -10.59
N GLU A 406 -2.90 -8.26 -9.69
CA GLU A 406 -1.92 -9.17 -9.10
C GLU A 406 -1.43 -10.15 -10.18
N ASP A 407 -2.34 -10.71 -10.98
CA ASP A 407 -2.02 -11.57 -12.13
C ASP A 407 -1.21 -10.82 -13.20
N ALA A 408 -1.60 -9.60 -13.54
CA ALA A 408 -0.89 -8.77 -14.52
C ALA A 408 0.53 -8.41 -14.05
N LEU A 409 0.74 -8.18 -12.77
CA LEU A 409 2.06 -7.92 -12.18
C LEU A 409 2.92 -9.20 -12.12
N GLU A 410 2.31 -10.36 -11.84
CA GLU A 410 3.01 -11.66 -11.89
C GLU A 410 3.40 -12.01 -13.32
N ASP A 411 2.51 -11.83 -14.29
CA ASP A 411 2.79 -12.05 -15.72
C ASP A 411 3.88 -11.10 -16.25
N ALA A 412 3.86 -9.83 -15.86
CA ALA A 412 4.90 -8.87 -16.19
C ALA A 412 6.27 -9.27 -15.62
N ARG A 413 6.30 -9.74 -14.39
CA ARG A 413 7.48 -10.27 -13.74
C ARG A 413 8.04 -11.48 -14.49
N ASP A 414 7.17 -12.42 -14.84
CA ASP A 414 7.52 -13.62 -15.58
C ASP A 414 8.04 -13.30 -16.99
N ALA A 415 7.43 -12.32 -17.67
CA ALA A 415 7.86 -11.85 -19.00
C ALA A 415 9.26 -11.20 -18.95
N ILE A 416 9.53 -10.35 -17.95
CA ILE A 416 10.85 -9.73 -17.76
C ILE A 416 11.91 -10.80 -17.48
N ILE A 417 11.59 -11.76 -16.62
CA ILE A 417 12.48 -12.89 -16.30
C ILE A 417 12.78 -13.70 -17.55
N ALA A 418 11.77 -14.05 -18.32
CA ALA A 418 11.93 -14.82 -19.56
C ALA A 418 12.82 -14.06 -20.57
N LYS A 419 12.64 -12.75 -20.71
CA LYS A 419 13.44 -11.90 -21.59
C LYS A 419 14.90 -11.82 -21.15
N GLU A 420 15.16 -11.58 -19.85
CA GLU A 420 16.53 -11.56 -19.32
C GLU A 420 17.23 -12.91 -19.46
N MET A 421 16.50 -14.01 -19.32
CA MET A 421 17.05 -15.35 -19.53
C MET A 421 17.41 -15.60 -20.99
N ALA A 422 16.54 -15.21 -21.94
CA ALA A 422 16.81 -15.33 -23.36
C ALA A 422 18.02 -14.50 -23.80
N GLU A 423 18.15 -13.26 -23.32
CA GLU A 423 19.30 -12.41 -23.59
C GLU A 423 20.61 -13.01 -23.03
N ARG A 424 20.58 -13.61 -21.85
CA ARG A 424 21.74 -14.28 -21.24
C ARG A 424 22.12 -15.57 -21.99
N GLU A 425 21.15 -16.32 -22.43
CA GLU A 425 21.39 -17.54 -23.22
C GLU A 425 22.02 -17.17 -24.57
N MET A 426 21.55 -16.12 -25.19
CA MET A 426 22.11 -15.58 -26.43
C MET A 426 23.54 -15.04 -26.23
N GLN A 427 23.81 -14.32 -25.13
CA GLN A 427 25.18 -13.90 -24.78
C GLN A 427 26.09 -15.08 -24.51
N LYS A 428 25.61 -16.12 -23.84
CA LYS A 428 26.35 -17.33 -23.55
C LYS A 428 26.68 -18.09 -24.84
N GLN A 429 25.73 -18.19 -25.76
CA GLN A 429 25.98 -18.79 -27.10
C GLN A 429 26.99 -17.98 -27.91
N LEU A 430 26.93 -16.64 -27.85
CA LEU A 430 27.92 -15.76 -28.48
C LEU A 430 29.32 -15.92 -27.86
N GLU A 431 29.42 -16.05 -26.53
CA GLU A 431 30.69 -16.33 -25.86
C GLU A 431 31.22 -17.74 -26.18
N GLU A 432 30.36 -18.74 -26.24
CA GLU A 432 30.73 -20.09 -26.65
C GLU A 432 31.17 -20.15 -28.13
N ALA A 433 30.49 -19.43 -29.02
CA ALA A 433 30.90 -19.29 -30.41
C ALA A 433 32.23 -18.55 -30.56
N ARG A 434 32.53 -17.56 -29.72
CA ARG A 434 33.83 -16.90 -29.61
C ARG A 434 34.93 -17.84 -29.05
N LYS A 435 34.58 -18.69 -28.06
CA LYS A 435 35.49 -19.67 -27.45
C LYS A 435 35.81 -20.83 -28.39
N ARG A 436 34.88 -21.22 -29.29
CA ARG A 436 35.14 -22.22 -30.33
C ARG A 436 36.20 -21.78 -31.36
N LYS A 437 36.45 -20.47 -31.49
CA LYS A 437 37.53 -19.91 -32.29
C LYS A 437 38.89 -19.82 -31.57
N LEU A 438 38.95 -20.12 -30.26
CA LEU A 438 40.16 -20.14 -29.45
C LEU A 438 40.37 -21.54 -28.88
N VAL A 439 41.19 -22.34 -29.55
CA VAL A 439 41.58 -23.68 -29.10
C VAL A 439 42.50 -23.53 -27.87
N ALA A 440 41.95 -23.67 -26.68
CA ALA A 440 42.74 -23.86 -25.46
C ALA A 440 42.11 -24.97 -24.60
N LYS A 441 42.87 -26.05 -24.35
CA LYS A 441 42.49 -27.13 -23.45
C LYS A 441 42.55 -26.65 -22.00
N ALA A 442 41.39 -26.43 -21.37
CA ALA A 442 41.29 -26.22 -19.93
C ALA A 442 40.57 -27.42 -19.26
N LYS A 443 41.16 -28.02 -18.22
CA LYS A 443 40.51 -29.04 -17.37
C LYS A 443 39.66 -28.34 -16.32
N TRP A 444 38.38 -28.74 -16.18
CA TRP A 444 37.44 -28.21 -15.19
C TRP A 444 37.12 -29.29 -14.15
N THR A 445 37.08 -28.88 -12.88
CA THR A 445 36.45 -29.64 -11.79
C THR A 445 35.13 -28.95 -11.44
N SER A 446 34.01 -29.68 -11.49
CA SER A 446 32.72 -29.18 -11.06
C SER A 446 32.45 -29.56 -9.60
N SER A 447 32.12 -28.61 -8.75
CA SER A 447 31.56 -28.86 -7.43
C SER A 447 30.07 -28.45 -7.45
N SER A 448 29.21 -29.33 -6.95
CA SER A 448 27.79 -28.97 -6.73
C SER A 448 27.68 -28.15 -5.45
N ILE A 449 27.04 -26.99 -5.55
CA ILE A 449 26.76 -26.13 -4.40
C ILE A 449 25.29 -26.27 -4.09
N ASN A 450 24.95 -26.57 -2.82
CA ASN A 450 23.59 -26.54 -2.35
C ASN A 450 23.12 -25.07 -2.28
N PRO A 451 22.12 -24.65 -3.08
CA PRO A 451 21.69 -23.25 -3.11
C PRO A 451 21.05 -22.79 -1.79
N PHE A 452 20.51 -23.70 -1.00
CA PHE A 452 19.93 -23.36 0.30
C PHE A 452 20.99 -22.95 1.30
N ASP A 453 22.14 -23.65 1.33
CA ASP A 453 23.28 -23.29 2.19
C ASP A 453 23.95 -22.00 1.70
N ALA A 454 24.00 -21.80 0.38
CA ALA A 454 24.61 -20.61 -0.21
C ALA A 454 23.81 -19.32 0.04
N PHE A 455 22.50 -19.44 0.24
CA PHE A 455 21.59 -18.31 0.50
C PHE A 455 21.14 -18.22 1.96
N ASP A 456 21.60 -19.11 2.85
CA ASP A 456 21.14 -19.22 4.25
C ASP A 456 19.60 -19.37 4.38
N ILE A 457 18.99 -20.10 3.43
CA ILE A 457 17.56 -20.39 3.42
C ILE A 457 17.27 -21.52 4.39
N ARG A 458 16.67 -21.20 5.55
CA ARG A 458 16.32 -22.17 6.58
C ARG A 458 15.01 -22.87 6.24
N PRO A 459 14.88 -24.17 6.55
CA PRO A 459 13.60 -24.87 6.38
C PRO A 459 12.55 -24.26 7.32
N VAL A 460 11.47 -23.76 6.77
CA VAL A 460 10.29 -23.30 7.54
C VAL A 460 9.40 -24.51 7.77
N HIS A 461 8.88 -24.65 9.01
CA HIS A 461 8.04 -25.78 9.41
C HIS A 461 6.85 -25.97 8.44
N PRO A 462 6.46 -27.20 8.07
CA PRO A 462 5.43 -27.48 7.05
C PRO A 462 4.03 -26.95 7.36
N SER A 463 3.79 -26.47 8.56
CA SER A 463 2.47 -26.00 9.03
C SER A 463 2.10 -24.56 8.65
N VAL A 464 3.01 -23.81 8.04
CA VAL A 464 2.74 -22.41 7.67
C VAL A 464 2.84 -22.24 6.16
N ASN A 465 1.69 -22.35 5.51
CA ASN A 465 1.29 -21.79 4.22
C ASN A 465 1.78 -22.39 2.91
N GLN A 466 0.90 -23.17 2.34
CA GLN A 466 0.74 -23.32 0.89
C GLN A 466 -0.07 -22.12 0.33
N ARG A 467 0.38 -20.87 0.49
CA ARG A 467 -0.44 -19.71 0.11
C ARG A 467 -0.51 -19.47 -1.39
N HIS A 468 0.47 -19.87 -2.18
CA HIS A 468 0.41 -19.83 -3.64
C HIS A 468 1.30 -20.94 -4.22
N PRO A 469 0.78 -21.85 -5.03
CA PRO A 469 1.61 -22.83 -5.73
C PRO A 469 2.55 -22.12 -6.72
N LEU A 470 3.72 -22.69 -6.96
CA LEU A 470 4.64 -22.18 -7.97
C LEU A 470 4.01 -22.29 -9.35
N THR A 471 4.11 -21.23 -10.14
CA THR A 471 3.70 -21.27 -11.55
C THR A 471 4.59 -22.23 -12.35
N SER A 472 4.08 -22.71 -13.48
CA SER A 472 4.87 -23.60 -14.37
C SER A 472 6.17 -22.94 -14.80
N LYS A 473 6.14 -21.62 -15.09
CA LYS A 473 7.34 -20.85 -15.48
C LYS A 473 8.37 -20.76 -14.34
N GLN A 474 7.92 -20.56 -13.09
CA GLN A 474 8.81 -20.55 -11.91
C GLN A 474 9.47 -21.92 -11.69
N LYS A 475 8.73 -23.01 -11.85
CA LYS A 475 9.28 -24.38 -11.80
C LYS A 475 10.32 -24.61 -12.91
N ASP A 476 10.08 -24.13 -14.11
CA ASP A 476 11.00 -24.25 -15.23
C ASP A 476 12.29 -23.44 -15.03
N ILE A 477 12.20 -22.26 -14.40
CA ILE A 477 13.37 -21.45 -14.03
C ILE A 477 14.27 -22.23 -13.07
N LEU A 478 13.70 -22.83 -12.04
CA LEU A 478 14.46 -23.63 -11.07
C LEU A 478 15.06 -24.87 -11.73
N ARG A 479 14.30 -25.59 -12.57
CA ARG A 479 14.79 -26.77 -13.29
C ARG A 479 15.94 -26.45 -14.25
N LYS A 480 15.87 -25.34 -14.97
CA LYS A 480 16.96 -24.88 -15.86
C LYS A 480 18.25 -24.58 -15.11
N GLN A 481 18.19 -24.32 -13.82
CA GLN A 481 19.37 -24.11 -12.97
C GLN A 481 19.85 -25.40 -12.27
N GLY A 482 19.21 -26.53 -12.57
CA GLY A 482 19.52 -27.81 -11.96
C GLY A 482 18.92 -28.01 -10.58
N ILE A 483 17.93 -27.19 -10.23
CA ILE A 483 17.22 -27.25 -8.95
C ILE A 483 15.86 -27.92 -9.19
N ASP A 484 15.58 -28.99 -8.44
CA ASP A 484 14.31 -29.71 -8.54
C ASP A 484 13.26 -29.04 -7.63
N PRO A 485 12.26 -28.32 -8.19
CA PRO A 485 11.27 -27.63 -7.40
C PRO A 485 10.34 -28.57 -6.62
N ASP A 486 10.25 -29.83 -7.02
CA ASP A 486 9.35 -30.79 -6.38
C ASP A 486 9.99 -31.43 -5.12
N LYS A 487 11.27 -31.15 -4.85
CA LYS A 487 12.00 -31.59 -3.64
C LYS A 487 12.06 -30.54 -2.52
N MET A 488 11.37 -29.41 -2.68
CA MET A 488 11.35 -28.31 -1.70
C MET A 488 9.95 -27.76 -1.50
N SER A 489 9.74 -26.99 -0.42
CA SER A 489 8.48 -26.29 -0.21
C SER A 489 8.34 -25.10 -1.18
N ASN A 490 7.11 -24.72 -1.51
CA ASN A 490 6.84 -23.55 -2.36
C ASN A 490 7.48 -22.27 -1.80
N ASP A 491 7.50 -22.10 -0.48
CA ASP A 491 8.12 -20.95 0.18
C ASP A 491 9.65 -20.95 0.05
N GLN A 492 10.28 -22.11 0.18
CA GLN A 492 11.73 -22.24 -0.07
C GLN A 492 12.07 -21.92 -1.52
N ALA A 493 11.26 -22.40 -2.45
CA ALA A 493 11.44 -22.12 -3.86
C ALA A 493 11.27 -20.64 -4.20
N LYS A 494 10.27 -19.97 -3.58
CA LYS A 494 10.07 -18.52 -3.72
C LYS A 494 11.22 -17.72 -3.12
N GLN A 495 11.65 -18.03 -1.90
CA GLN A 495 12.79 -17.36 -1.28
C GLN A 495 14.06 -17.50 -2.12
N LEU A 496 14.26 -18.68 -2.72
CA LEU A 496 15.39 -18.93 -3.61
C LEU A 496 15.31 -18.08 -4.88
N LEU A 497 14.13 -17.98 -5.48
CA LEU A 497 13.88 -17.12 -6.63
C LEU A 497 14.07 -15.64 -6.27
N ASP A 498 13.53 -15.19 -5.16
CA ASP A 498 13.65 -13.80 -4.69
C ASP A 498 15.10 -13.40 -4.42
N GLU A 499 15.89 -14.30 -3.81
CA GLU A 499 17.32 -14.04 -3.60
C GLU A 499 18.09 -14.01 -4.93
N GLN A 500 17.74 -14.83 -5.88
CA GLN A 500 18.35 -14.78 -7.22
C GLN A 500 18.01 -13.46 -7.92
N PHE A 501 16.74 -13.01 -7.84
CA PHE A 501 16.32 -11.72 -8.38
C PHE A 501 16.99 -10.55 -7.66
N ARG A 502 17.11 -10.60 -6.34
CA ARG A 502 17.86 -9.61 -5.58
C ARG A 502 19.29 -9.47 -6.10
N ARG A 503 19.95 -10.60 -6.36
CA ARG A 503 21.33 -10.61 -6.90
C ARG A 503 21.38 -10.00 -8.29
N TRP A 504 20.44 -10.33 -9.14
CA TRP A 504 20.39 -9.78 -10.49
C TRP A 504 20.11 -8.28 -10.49
N ASN A 505 19.10 -7.84 -9.77
CA ASN A 505 18.70 -6.42 -9.72
C ASN A 505 19.77 -5.52 -9.08
N LYS A 506 20.54 -6.05 -8.14
CA LYS A 506 21.64 -5.32 -7.49
C LYS A 506 23.00 -5.52 -8.17
N ASP A 507 23.03 -6.21 -9.29
CA ASP A 507 24.26 -6.57 -10.02
C ASP A 507 25.29 -7.25 -9.14
N LEU A 508 24.83 -8.17 -8.27
CA LEU A 508 25.69 -8.96 -7.40
C LEU A 508 26.22 -10.20 -8.15
N CYS A 509 27.33 -10.73 -7.68
CA CYS A 509 27.90 -11.95 -8.24
C CYS A 509 26.96 -13.16 -8.05
N SER A 510 27.08 -14.15 -8.93
CA SER A 510 26.26 -15.37 -8.86
C SER A 510 26.50 -16.15 -7.57
N VAL A 511 25.56 -17.03 -7.22
CA VAL A 511 25.69 -17.93 -6.04
C VAL A 511 27.00 -18.73 -6.06
N LYS A 512 27.35 -19.29 -7.23
CA LYS A 512 28.58 -20.06 -7.40
C LYS A 512 29.82 -19.19 -7.17
N GLN A 513 29.81 -17.96 -7.68
CA GLN A 513 30.89 -17.01 -7.45
C GLN A 513 30.96 -16.56 -5.99
N SER A 514 29.82 -16.31 -5.36
CA SER A 514 29.74 -15.97 -3.93
C SER A 514 30.30 -17.09 -3.05
N ALA A 515 29.88 -18.33 -3.27
CA ALA A 515 30.38 -19.47 -2.51
C ALA A 515 31.89 -19.70 -2.71
N LEU A 516 32.36 -19.56 -3.94
CA LEU A 516 33.80 -19.67 -4.26
C LEU A 516 34.61 -18.58 -3.56
N LEU A 517 34.11 -17.34 -3.55
CA LEU A 517 34.75 -16.20 -2.88
C LEU A 517 34.78 -16.41 -1.36
N ASN A 518 33.67 -16.86 -0.79
CA ASN A 518 33.55 -17.13 0.65
C ASN A 518 34.54 -18.25 1.07
N SER A 519 34.70 -19.29 0.26
CA SER A 519 35.66 -20.37 0.56
C SER A 519 37.12 -19.89 0.55
N HIS A 520 37.41 -18.77 -0.10
CA HIS A 520 38.74 -18.13 -0.12
C HIS A 520 38.84 -16.91 0.83
N GLY A 521 37.83 -16.69 1.70
CA GLY A 521 37.85 -15.66 2.74
C GLY A 521 37.45 -14.26 2.28
N TYR A 522 36.70 -14.14 1.16
CA TYR A 522 36.12 -12.90 0.67
C TYR A 522 34.62 -12.87 0.95
N ASP A 523 34.04 -11.69 1.28
CA ASP A 523 32.60 -11.55 1.39
C ASP A 523 31.94 -11.52 0.00
N GLY A 524 31.57 -12.70 -0.49
CA GLY A 524 30.88 -12.86 -1.76
C GLY A 524 29.36 -12.54 -1.68
N ALA A 525 28.80 -12.37 -0.49
CA ALA A 525 27.35 -12.21 -0.33
C ALA A 525 26.83 -10.92 -0.97
N ASN A 526 27.58 -9.82 -0.82
CA ASN A 526 27.19 -8.48 -1.31
C ASN A 526 28.14 -7.95 -2.40
N MET A 527 29.00 -8.79 -2.93
CA MET A 527 30.00 -8.38 -3.91
C MET A 527 29.39 -8.17 -5.30
N LYS A 528 29.72 -7.06 -5.95
CA LYS A 528 29.31 -6.77 -7.33
C LYS A 528 29.93 -7.77 -8.30
N ARG A 529 29.23 -8.03 -9.41
CA ARG A 529 29.62 -9.03 -10.42
C ARG A 529 31.02 -8.79 -11.00
N ASP A 530 31.34 -7.55 -11.34
CA ASP A 530 32.62 -7.18 -11.91
C ASP A 530 33.76 -7.31 -10.91
N ASP A 531 33.55 -6.95 -9.65
CA ASP A 531 34.53 -7.11 -8.59
C ASP A 531 34.80 -8.60 -8.30
N ALA A 532 33.72 -9.39 -8.23
CA ALA A 532 33.82 -10.84 -8.06
C ALA A 532 34.60 -11.49 -9.20
N LYS A 533 34.31 -11.10 -10.44
CA LYS A 533 35.04 -11.61 -11.61
C LYS A 533 36.54 -11.29 -11.53
N ARG A 534 36.90 -10.05 -11.19
CA ARG A 534 38.31 -9.64 -11.04
C ARG A 534 39.05 -10.44 -9.97
N ILE A 535 38.41 -10.65 -8.81
CA ILE A 535 39.02 -11.44 -7.72
C ILE A 535 39.14 -12.91 -8.12
N ILE A 536 38.13 -13.49 -8.75
CA ILE A 536 38.16 -14.87 -9.22
C ILE A 536 39.25 -15.06 -10.28
N ASP A 537 39.38 -14.15 -11.24
CA ASP A 537 40.43 -14.19 -12.26
C ASP A 537 41.81 -14.05 -11.64
N ALA A 538 41.97 -13.21 -10.61
CA ALA A 538 43.21 -13.07 -9.87
C ALA A 538 43.56 -14.33 -9.06
N LEU A 539 42.58 -14.97 -8.40
CA LEU A 539 42.74 -16.24 -7.71
C LEU A 539 43.13 -17.36 -8.67
N ALA A 540 42.49 -17.41 -9.83
CA ALA A 540 42.80 -18.40 -10.87
C ALA A 540 44.26 -18.24 -11.37
N LYS A 541 44.71 -17.01 -11.62
CA LYS A 541 46.09 -16.71 -11.99
C LYS A 541 47.09 -17.11 -10.90
N ASN A 542 46.71 -16.99 -9.64
CA ASN A 542 47.54 -17.37 -8.49
C ASN A 542 47.36 -18.85 -8.07
N ARG A 543 46.90 -19.71 -8.99
CA ARG A 543 46.66 -21.13 -8.75
C ARG A 543 45.79 -21.42 -7.52
N TRP A 544 44.78 -20.60 -7.31
CA TRP A 544 43.79 -20.68 -6.22
C TRP A 544 44.37 -20.54 -4.81
N LYS A 545 45.59 -19.97 -4.68
CA LYS A 545 46.15 -19.58 -3.38
C LYS A 545 45.60 -18.21 -2.98
N LYS A 546 45.49 -18.00 -1.65
CA LYS A 546 45.02 -16.72 -1.10
C LYS A 546 45.87 -15.56 -1.62
N LEU A 547 45.27 -14.50 -2.12
CA LEU A 547 45.98 -13.34 -2.65
C LEU A 547 46.71 -12.59 -1.51
N PRO A 548 47.92 -12.05 -1.76
CA PRO A 548 48.61 -11.21 -0.79
C PRO A 548 47.78 -9.98 -0.40
N PRO A 549 47.92 -9.44 0.82
CA PRO A 549 47.15 -8.30 1.32
C PRO A 549 47.21 -7.06 0.41
N GLU A 550 48.36 -6.82 -0.23
CA GLU A 550 48.55 -5.71 -1.16
C GLU A 550 47.70 -5.81 -2.44
N HIS A 551 47.49 -7.04 -2.92
CA HIS A 551 46.58 -7.29 -4.07
C HIS A 551 45.13 -7.16 -3.71
N GLN A 552 44.75 -7.46 -2.46
CA GLN A 552 43.40 -7.26 -1.93
C GLN A 552 43.03 -5.75 -1.89
N LEU A 553 44.01 -4.90 -1.53
CA LEU A 553 43.84 -3.44 -1.48
C LEU A 553 43.83 -2.80 -2.87
N SER A 554 44.53 -3.32 -3.86
CA SER A 554 44.54 -2.76 -5.23
C SER A 554 43.22 -3.02 -5.97
N VAL A 555 42.57 -4.15 -5.72
CA VAL A 555 41.23 -4.47 -6.26
C VAL A 555 40.14 -3.61 -5.58
N ALA A 556 40.33 -3.23 -4.31
CA ALA A 556 39.44 -2.34 -3.58
C ALA A 556 39.67 -0.85 -3.91
N ARG A 557 40.89 -0.43 -4.23
CA ARG A 557 41.27 0.98 -4.49
C ARG A 557 40.79 1.52 -5.84
N ASN A 558 40.50 0.70 -6.84
CA ASN A 558 39.90 1.15 -8.09
C ASN A 558 38.45 1.69 -7.94
N ARG A 559 37.90 1.72 -6.71
CA ARG A 559 36.62 2.39 -6.36
C ARG A 559 36.77 3.90 -6.04
N VAL A 560 37.98 4.44 -5.89
CA VAL A 560 38.19 5.79 -5.33
C VAL A 560 38.48 6.87 -6.40
N THR A 561 38.21 6.61 -7.66
CA THR A 561 38.29 7.66 -8.70
C THR A 561 36.94 8.13 -9.23
N ALA A 562 35.84 7.95 -8.49
CA ALA A 562 34.67 8.79 -8.65
C ALA A 562 34.88 10.05 -7.78
N LYS A 563 35.08 11.21 -8.42
CA LYS A 563 35.23 12.53 -7.78
C LYS A 563 34.20 12.71 -6.66
N PRO A 564 34.60 13.24 -5.50
CA PRO A 564 33.63 13.69 -4.51
C PRO A 564 32.83 14.86 -5.11
N ILE A 565 31.53 14.71 -5.19
CA ILE A 565 30.61 15.81 -5.45
C ILE A 565 30.75 16.75 -4.25
N GLY A 566 31.19 17.98 -4.55
CA GLY A 566 31.47 19.00 -3.58
C GLY A 566 30.29 19.24 -2.63
N LYS A 567 30.60 19.34 -1.36
CA LYS A 567 29.78 20.04 -0.38
C LYS A 567 29.55 21.45 -0.91
N ASN A 568 28.34 21.79 -1.23
CA ASN A 568 27.90 23.19 -1.20
C ASN A 568 26.99 23.33 0.00
N GLU A 569 27.51 24.16 0.89
CA GLU A 569 26.83 24.90 1.93
C GLU A 569 25.59 25.61 1.38
N TRP A 570 24.51 25.49 2.07
CA TRP A 570 23.47 26.40 2.61
C TRP A 570 22.20 25.64 2.90
#